data_814be44f0ae138017ebdcd8b07603157
#
_entry.id   814be44f0ae138017ebdcd8b07603157
#
_cell.length_a   1.000
_cell.length_b   1.000
_cell.length_c   1.000
_cell.angle_alpha   90.00
_cell.angle_beta   90.00
_cell.angle_gamma   90.00
#
_symmetry.space_group_name_H-M   'P 1'
#
loop_
_entity.id
_entity.type
_entity.pdbx_description
1 polymer ?
#
loop_
_entity_poly.entity_id
_entity_poly.type
_entity_poly.pdbx_seq_one_letter_code
_entity_poly.pdbx_strand_id
1 'polypeptide(L)'
;LLRTLEPKEVEVVLAHELSHVAHRDVTVMTIAGVSGVVAGLMVRMGYYTRYRGSSNNNNGALVLLGLMAVGAIVYVLSFFLIRVLSRYRELAADRAAALLTGAPSTLASALTKLSGQMTNVPTQDLRAQGAANHLAFLPAVNGKSVKQLFSTHPSLEKRLEQLSKISTQLSRPQ
;
A
#
# COMPACT_ATOMS: atom_id res chain seq x y z
N LEU A 1 -14.40 -4.46 -15.90
CA LEU A 1 -13.94 -5.78 -15.46
C LEU A 1 -14.64 -6.89 -16.26
N LEU A 2 -15.98 -7.01 -16.20
CA LEU A 2 -16.74 -8.07 -16.86
C LEU A 2 -16.69 -8.04 -18.40
N ARG A 3 -16.30 -6.93 -19.02
CA ARG A 3 -16.12 -6.82 -20.47
C ARG A 3 -14.75 -7.26 -20.97
N THR A 4 -13.79 -7.42 -20.05
CA THR A 4 -12.37 -7.61 -20.38
C THR A 4 -11.87 -8.98 -20.01
N LEU A 5 -12.43 -9.55 -18.95
CA LEU A 5 -12.01 -10.82 -18.39
C LEU A 5 -12.94 -11.95 -18.83
N GLU A 6 -12.34 -13.10 -19.06
CA GLU A 6 -13.08 -14.34 -19.27
C GLU A 6 -13.73 -14.83 -17.96
N PRO A 7 -14.80 -15.65 -17.99
CA PRO A 7 -15.48 -16.12 -16.79
C PRO A 7 -14.52 -16.76 -15.76
N LYS A 8 -13.54 -17.55 -16.20
CA LYS A 8 -12.53 -18.17 -15.32
C LYS A 8 -11.58 -17.13 -14.72
N GLU A 9 -11.27 -16.06 -15.45
CA GLU A 9 -10.45 -14.97 -14.95
C GLU A 9 -11.21 -14.15 -13.89
N VAL A 10 -12.51 -13.96 -14.08
CA VAL A 10 -13.38 -13.31 -13.08
C VAL A 10 -13.44 -14.13 -11.80
N GLU A 11 -13.53 -15.46 -11.90
CA GLU A 11 -13.56 -16.37 -10.75
C GLU A 11 -12.28 -16.22 -9.89
N VAL A 12 -11.10 -16.25 -10.51
CA VAL A 12 -9.84 -16.12 -9.76
C VAL A 12 -9.63 -14.73 -9.19
N VAL A 13 -10.13 -13.68 -9.85
CA VAL A 13 -10.11 -12.31 -9.32
C VAL A 13 -11.07 -12.19 -8.13
N LEU A 14 -12.25 -12.79 -8.20
CA LEU A 14 -13.17 -12.83 -7.06
C LEU A 14 -12.57 -13.59 -5.87
N ALA A 15 -11.88 -14.70 -6.12
CA ALA A 15 -11.16 -15.42 -5.06
C ALA A 15 -10.08 -14.55 -4.42
N HIS A 16 -9.38 -13.72 -5.20
CA HIS A 16 -8.42 -12.73 -4.69
C HIS A 16 -9.11 -11.70 -3.79
N GLU A 17 -10.20 -11.08 -4.22
CA GLU A 17 -10.95 -10.10 -3.44
C GLU A 17 -11.54 -10.71 -2.15
N LEU A 18 -12.09 -11.94 -2.25
CA LEU A 18 -12.61 -12.65 -1.08
C LEU A 18 -11.52 -12.99 -0.06
N SER A 19 -10.28 -13.20 -0.50
CA SER A 19 -9.17 -13.44 0.41
C SER A 19 -8.87 -12.22 1.29
N HIS A 20 -9.02 -10.99 0.78
CA HIS A 20 -8.89 -9.77 1.57
C HIS A 20 -9.95 -9.70 2.68
N VAL A 21 -11.18 -10.13 2.39
CA VAL A 21 -12.26 -10.20 3.37
C VAL A 21 -11.95 -11.26 4.44
N ALA A 22 -11.53 -12.45 4.01
CA ALA A 22 -11.20 -13.56 4.91
C ALA A 22 -10.05 -13.22 5.88
N HIS A 23 -9.04 -12.49 5.42
CA HIS A 23 -7.91 -12.05 6.23
C HIS A 23 -8.17 -10.76 7.03
N ARG A 24 -9.39 -10.22 6.96
CA ARG A 24 -9.79 -8.96 7.64
C ARG A 24 -8.84 -7.80 7.35
N ASP A 25 -8.42 -7.70 6.13
CA ASP A 25 -7.40 -6.77 5.67
C ASP A 25 -7.74 -5.31 5.98
N VAL A 26 -9.02 -4.94 5.87
CA VAL A 26 -9.50 -3.59 6.23
C VAL A 26 -9.19 -3.27 7.69
N THR A 27 -9.44 -4.22 8.60
CA THR A 27 -9.18 -4.03 10.04
C THR A 27 -7.69 -3.81 10.30
N VAL A 28 -6.84 -4.63 9.71
CA VAL A 28 -5.38 -4.54 9.88
C VAL A 28 -4.86 -3.19 9.36
N MET A 29 -5.31 -2.76 8.18
CA MET A 29 -4.90 -1.47 7.60
C MET A 29 -5.45 -0.28 8.38
N THR A 30 -6.66 -0.38 8.93
CA THR A 30 -7.24 0.66 9.78
C THR A 30 -6.41 0.84 11.06
N ILE A 31 -6.06 -0.24 11.75
CA ILE A 31 -5.22 -0.18 12.96
C ILE A 31 -3.85 0.43 12.63
N ALA A 32 -3.21 -0.02 11.54
CA ALA A 32 -1.94 0.51 11.09
C ALA A 32 -2.05 2.01 10.74
N GLY A 33 -3.14 2.43 10.09
CA GLY A 33 -3.39 3.82 9.73
C GLY A 33 -3.60 4.73 10.93
N VAL A 34 -4.37 4.28 11.94
CA VAL A 34 -4.62 5.02 13.17
C VAL A 34 -3.32 5.33 13.90
N SER A 35 -2.39 4.37 14.00
CA SER A 35 -1.09 4.60 14.63
C SER A 35 -0.29 5.73 13.96
N GLY A 36 -0.32 5.80 12.64
CA GLY A 36 0.31 6.88 11.88
C GLY A 36 -0.36 8.24 12.11
N VAL A 37 -1.69 8.28 12.20
CA VAL A 37 -2.45 9.50 12.51
C VAL A 37 -2.10 10.02 13.91
N VAL A 38 -2.08 9.13 14.92
CA VAL A 38 -1.72 9.50 16.31
C VAL A 38 -0.30 10.05 16.37
N ALA A 39 0.67 9.40 15.71
CA ALA A 39 2.04 9.90 15.64
C ALA A 39 2.11 11.28 14.98
N GLY A 40 1.39 11.49 13.88
CA GLY A 40 1.30 12.78 13.19
C GLY A 40 0.69 13.88 14.06
N LEU A 41 -0.35 13.56 14.84
CA LEU A 41 -0.96 14.50 15.77
C LEU A 41 0.01 14.89 16.90
N MET A 42 0.80 13.94 17.43
CA MET A 42 1.82 14.24 18.44
C MET A 42 2.87 15.22 17.93
N VAL A 43 3.39 15.01 16.70
CA VAL A 43 4.32 15.94 16.06
C VAL A 43 3.69 17.32 15.91
N ARG A 44 2.45 17.38 15.43
CA ARG A 44 1.73 18.64 15.20
C ARG A 44 1.45 19.37 16.52
N MET A 45 1.06 18.66 17.56
CA MET A 45 0.79 19.23 18.88
C MET A 45 2.07 19.80 19.50
N GLY A 46 3.21 19.11 19.35
CA GLY A 46 4.52 19.62 19.74
C GLY A 46 4.91 20.91 19.02
N TYR A 47 4.60 21.00 17.71
CA TYR A 47 4.82 22.25 16.94
C TYR A 47 3.99 23.42 17.47
N TYR A 48 2.69 23.22 17.73
CA TYR A 48 1.80 24.27 18.24
C TYR A 48 2.17 24.73 19.65
N THR A 49 2.57 23.82 20.54
CA THR A 49 2.97 24.18 21.90
C THR A 49 4.25 25.00 21.90
N ARG A 50 5.20 24.74 21.00
CA ARG A 50 6.41 25.54 20.83
C ARG A 50 6.10 26.96 20.39
N TYR A 51 5.14 27.14 19.51
CA TYR A 51 4.79 28.46 18.97
C TYR A 51 4.02 29.33 20.00
N ARG A 52 3.30 28.69 20.95
CA ARG A 52 2.47 29.39 21.94
C ARG A 52 3.12 29.57 23.29
N GLY A 53 4.21 28.85 23.59
CA GLY A 53 4.91 28.85 24.87
C GLY A 53 6.23 29.60 24.76
N SER A 54 6.20 30.93 24.91
CA SER A 54 7.35 31.74 25.27
C SER A 54 7.70 31.48 26.75
N SER A 55 8.07 30.25 27.11
CA SER A 55 8.58 29.94 28.43
C SER A 55 10.10 30.00 28.40
N ASN A 56 10.67 30.88 29.20
CA ASN A 56 12.10 31.14 29.41
C ASN A 56 12.84 29.94 30.07
N ASN A 57 12.34 28.71 29.89
CA ASN A 57 12.91 27.51 30.48
C ASN A 57 13.53 26.60 29.42
N ASN A 58 14.87 26.64 29.25
CA ASN A 58 15.62 25.86 28.27
C ASN A 58 15.35 24.35 28.34
N ASN A 59 15.04 23.81 29.53
CA ASN A 59 14.74 22.38 29.71
C ASN A 59 13.41 21.98 29.06
N GLY A 60 12.39 22.85 29.11
CA GLY A 60 11.11 22.61 28.43
C GLY A 60 11.24 22.53 26.90
N ALA A 61 12.09 23.37 26.32
CA ALA A 61 12.36 23.37 24.89
C ALA A 61 13.08 22.08 24.42
N LEU A 62 14.00 21.55 25.21
CA LEU A 62 14.70 20.30 24.91
C LEU A 62 13.78 19.09 24.97
N VAL A 63 12.93 19.01 26.00
CA VAL A 63 11.94 17.93 26.14
C VAL A 63 10.96 17.97 24.95
N LEU A 64 10.50 19.15 24.56
CA LEU A 64 9.59 19.30 23.40
C LEU A 64 10.26 18.90 22.09
N LEU A 65 11.51 19.27 21.88
CA LEU A 65 12.30 18.84 20.72
C LEU A 65 12.48 17.33 20.68
N GLY A 66 12.76 16.70 21.82
CA GLY A 66 12.86 15.25 21.94
C GLY A 66 11.53 14.55 21.59
N LEU A 67 10.41 15.04 22.08
CA LEU A 67 9.08 14.50 21.78
C LEU A 67 8.74 14.63 20.28
N MET A 68 9.06 15.78 19.67
CA MET A 68 8.87 15.99 18.23
C MET A 68 9.74 15.06 17.39
N ALA A 69 10.99 14.85 17.78
CA ALA A 69 11.91 13.95 17.08
C ALA A 69 11.41 12.50 17.14
N VAL A 70 11.00 12.02 18.32
CA VAL A 70 10.41 10.69 18.48
C VAL A 70 9.12 10.55 17.65
N GLY A 71 8.24 11.53 17.71
CA GLY A 71 7.01 11.53 16.90
C GLY A 71 7.29 11.49 15.40
N ALA A 72 8.29 12.23 14.92
CA ALA A 72 8.69 12.23 13.52
C ALA A 72 9.24 10.85 13.10
N ILE A 73 10.08 10.23 13.93
CA ILE A 73 10.61 8.88 13.67
C ILE A 73 9.45 7.87 13.60
N VAL A 74 8.54 7.87 14.58
CA VAL A 74 7.38 6.96 14.60
C VAL A 74 6.49 7.18 13.38
N TYR A 75 6.28 8.43 12.98
CA TYR A 75 5.51 8.76 11.77
C TYR A 75 6.14 8.17 10.50
N VAL A 76 7.45 8.35 10.32
CA VAL A 76 8.19 7.82 9.17
C VAL A 76 8.18 6.29 9.16
N LEU A 77 8.40 5.66 10.31
CA LEU A 77 8.33 4.20 10.45
C LEU A 77 6.93 3.66 10.11
N SER A 78 5.88 4.30 10.63
CA SER A 78 4.49 3.92 10.34
C SER A 78 4.18 4.02 8.85
N PHE A 79 4.68 5.06 8.19
CA PHE A 79 4.52 5.25 6.76
C PHE A 79 5.14 4.11 5.93
N PHE A 80 6.34 3.66 6.28
CA PHE A 80 6.99 2.52 5.62
C PHE A 80 6.31 1.20 5.95
N LEU A 81 5.95 0.97 7.21
CA LEU A 81 5.27 -0.25 7.65
C LEU A 81 3.94 -0.45 6.93
N ILE A 82 3.12 0.59 6.79
CA ILE A 82 1.86 0.52 6.06
C ILE A 82 2.09 0.08 4.60
N ARG A 83 3.14 0.57 3.94
CA ARG A 83 3.47 0.17 2.56
C ARG A 83 3.95 -1.26 2.46
N VAL A 84 4.82 -1.67 3.36
CA VAL A 84 5.31 -3.07 3.40
C VAL A 84 4.13 -4.01 3.64
N LEU A 85 3.28 -3.68 4.60
CA LEU A 85 2.09 -4.46 4.95
C LEU A 85 1.12 -4.55 3.77
N SER A 86 0.84 -3.42 3.10
CA SER A 86 -0.03 -3.39 1.92
C SER A 86 0.49 -4.32 0.82
N ARG A 87 1.79 -4.29 0.51
CA ARG A 87 2.39 -5.17 -0.50
C ARG A 87 2.34 -6.64 -0.09
N TYR A 88 2.62 -6.92 1.17
CA TYR A 88 2.56 -8.29 1.67
C TYR A 88 1.15 -8.88 1.55
N ARG A 89 0.12 -8.09 1.85
CA ARG A 89 -1.28 -8.48 1.73
C ARG A 89 -1.67 -8.82 0.30
N GLU A 90 -1.27 -8.03 -0.68
CA GLU A 90 -1.50 -8.32 -2.10
C GLU A 90 -0.88 -9.67 -2.50
N LEU A 91 0.36 -9.93 -2.10
CA LEU A 91 1.03 -11.19 -2.38
C LEU A 91 0.38 -12.37 -1.65
N ALA A 92 -0.12 -12.15 -0.43
CA ALA A 92 -0.85 -13.17 0.32
C ALA A 92 -2.20 -13.49 -0.33
N ALA A 93 -2.92 -12.47 -0.82
CA ALA A 93 -4.17 -12.63 -1.54
C ALA A 93 -3.99 -13.36 -2.87
N ASP A 94 -2.95 -13.04 -3.64
CA ASP A 94 -2.58 -13.78 -4.86
C ASP A 94 -2.32 -15.26 -4.56
N ARG A 95 -1.56 -15.54 -3.51
CA ARG A 95 -1.29 -16.91 -3.09
C ARG A 95 -2.56 -17.65 -2.69
N ALA A 96 -3.40 -17.02 -1.88
CA ALA A 96 -4.65 -17.62 -1.42
C ALA A 96 -5.60 -17.92 -2.60
N ALA A 97 -5.77 -16.97 -3.52
CA ALA A 97 -6.57 -17.15 -4.72
C ALA A 97 -6.01 -18.26 -5.62
N ALA A 98 -4.69 -18.29 -5.85
CA ALA A 98 -4.05 -19.31 -6.68
C ALA A 98 -4.17 -20.72 -6.09
N LEU A 99 -4.07 -20.85 -4.76
CA LEU A 99 -4.24 -22.14 -4.08
C LEU A 99 -5.70 -22.59 -4.02
N LEU A 100 -6.63 -21.64 -3.78
CA LEU A 100 -8.06 -21.93 -3.68
C LEU A 100 -8.62 -22.40 -5.03
N THR A 101 -8.23 -21.74 -6.12
CA THR A 101 -8.74 -22.04 -7.47
C THR A 101 -7.91 -23.10 -8.22
N GLY A 102 -6.67 -23.39 -7.76
CA GLY A 102 -5.74 -24.24 -8.48
C GLY A 102 -5.26 -23.66 -9.83
N ALA A 103 -5.53 -22.37 -10.09
CA ALA A 103 -5.33 -21.75 -11.39
C ALA A 103 -4.42 -20.50 -11.35
N PRO A 104 -3.14 -20.61 -10.92
CA PRO A 104 -2.22 -19.48 -10.82
C PRO A 104 -1.95 -18.80 -12.18
N SER A 105 -1.93 -19.55 -13.27
CA SER A 105 -1.74 -19.00 -14.62
C SER A 105 -2.92 -18.14 -15.08
N THR A 106 -4.14 -18.52 -14.71
CA THR A 106 -5.35 -17.74 -15.01
C THR A 106 -5.34 -16.41 -14.25
N LEU A 107 -4.91 -16.41 -12.98
CA LEU A 107 -4.74 -15.17 -12.21
C LEU A 107 -3.66 -14.27 -12.83
N ALA A 108 -2.53 -14.85 -13.27
CA ALA A 108 -1.46 -14.11 -13.93
C ALA A 108 -1.95 -13.45 -15.24
N SER A 109 -2.76 -14.16 -16.05
CA SER A 109 -3.40 -13.63 -17.24
C SER A 109 -4.33 -12.45 -16.92
N ALA A 110 -5.22 -12.63 -15.95
CA ALA A 110 -6.15 -11.59 -15.50
C ALA A 110 -5.43 -10.32 -15.05
N LEU A 111 -4.39 -10.45 -14.21
CA LEU A 111 -3.57 -9.34 -13.74
C LEU A 111 -2.87 -8.60 -14.88
N THR A 112 -2.37 -9.33 -15.88
CA THR A 112 -1.70 -8.74 -17.05
C THR A 112 -2.69 -7.96 -17.91
N LYS A 113 -3.89 -8.50 -18.15
CA LYS A 113 -4.96 -7.81 -18.90
C LYS A 113 -5.41 -6.54 -18.18
N LEU A 114 -5.60 -6.60 -16.87
CA LEU A 114 -6.01 -5.44 -16.05
C LEU A 114 -4.92 -4.37 -16.01
N SER A 115 -3.65 -4.76 -15.86
CA SER A 115 -2.53 -3.82 -15.85
C SER A 115 -2.35 -3.12 -17.21
N GLY A 116 -2.49 -3.84 -18.31
CA GLY A 116 -2.42 -3.28 -19.66
C GLY A 116 -3.52 -2.25 -19.93
N GLN A 117 -4.71 -2.42 -19.36
CA GLN A 117 -5.79 -1.44 -19.48
C GLN A 117 -5.56 -0.18 -18.63
N MET A 118 -4.96 -0.31 -17.45
CA MET A 118 -4.65 0.84 -16.59
C MET A 118 -3.62 1.77 -17.24
N THR A 119 -2.73 1.27 -18.10
CA THR A 119 -1.76 2.11 -18.85
C THR A 119 -2.42 2.92 -19.95
N ASN A 120 -3.58 2.51 -20.43
CA ASN A 120 -4.32 3.17 -21.50
C ASN A 120 -5.39 4.16 -21.00
N VAL A 121 -5.58 4.31 -19.68
CA VAL A 121 -6.46 5.34 -19.12
C VAL A 121 -5.77 6.70 -19.28
N PRO A 122 -6.37 7.65 -20.03
CA PRO A 122 -5.78 8.97 -20.18
C PRO A 122 -5.63 9.64 -18.80
N THR A 123 -4.44 10.10 -18.50
CA THR A 123 -4.12 10.83 -17.25
C THR A 123 -4.86 12.17 -17.11
N GLN A 124 -5.62 12.56 -18.12
CA GLN A 124 -6.31 13.83 -18.19
C GLN A 124 -7.49 13.95 -17.22
N ASP A 125 -8.21 12.87 -16.93
CA ASP A 125 -9.37 12.88 -16.00
C ASP A 125 -8.97 12.87 -14.51
N LEU A 126 -7.79 12.39 -14.17
CA LEU A 126 -7.29 12.39 -12.79
C LEU A 126 -6.83 13.77 -12.32
N ARG A 127 -6.58 14.71 -13.23
CA ARG A 127 -6.23 16.11 -12.88
C ARG A 127 -7.43 16.96 -12.48
N ALA A 128 -8.64 16.59 -12.85
CA ALA A 128 -9.87 17.28 -12.47
C ALA A 128 -10.29 16.98 -11.01
N GLN A 129 -9.76 15.95 -10.40
CA GLN A 129 -10.00 15.64 -8.98
C GLN A 129 -8.93 16.29 -8.09
N GLY A 130 -8.90 17.61 -8.08
CA GLY A 130 -7.92 18.43 -7.33
C GLY A 130 -7.91 18.23 -5.81
N ALA A 131 -8.83 17.47 -5.23
CA ALA A 131 -8.87 17.16 -3.80
C ALA A 131 -7.82 16.12 -3.36
N ALA A 132 -7.34 15.25 -4.26
CA ALA A 132 -6.33 14.24 -3.93
C ALA A 132 -4.89 14.79 -3.95
N ASN A 133 -4.66 15.96 -4.57
CA ASN A 133 -3.32 16.55 -4.69
C ASN A 133 -2.80 17.20 -3.40
N HIS A 134 -3.66 17.45 -2.41
CA HIS A 134 -3.23 18.01 -1.11
C HIS A 134 -2.48 17.01 -0.22
N LEU A 135 -2.45 15.73 -0.56
CA LEU A 135 -1.64 14.71 0.12
C LEU A 135 -0.31 14.41 -0.58
N ALA A 136 -0.05 15.01 -1.73
CA ALA A 136 1.18 14.83 -2.49
C ALA A 136 2.27 15.83 -2.05
N PHE A 137 2.66 15.79 -0.79
CA PHE A 137 3.81 16.55 -0.27
C PHE A 137 5.15 15.89 -0.61
N LEU A 138 5.30 15.30 -1.78
CA LEU A 138 6.59 14.77 -2.21
C LEU A 138 7.00 15.44 -3.52
N PRO A 139 8.18 16.09 -3.55
CA PRO A 139 8.74 16.58 -4.79
C PRO A 139 8.89 15.41 -5.78
N ALA A 140 8.65 15.68 -7.05
CA ALA A 140 8.81 14.73 -8.14
C ALA A 140 10.26 14.22 -8.18
N VAL A 141 10.54 13.16 -7.44
CA VAL A 141 11.83 12.46 -7.52
C VAL A 141 11.77 11.55 -8.74
N ASN A 142 12.44 11.97 -9.79
CA ASN A 142 12.61 11.21 -11.02
C ASN A 142 13.46 9.96 -10.76
N GLY A 143 12.82 8.81 -10.68
CA GLY A 143 13.50 7.52 -10.62
C GLY A 143 12.50 6.37 -10.51
N LYS A 144 12.52 5.43 -11.44
CA LYS A 144 11.64 4.24 -11.44
C LYS A 144 11.71 3.48 -10.10
N SER A 145 12.89 3.42 -9.47
CA SER A 145 13.12 2.76 -8.18
C SER A 145 12.44 3.45 -7.02
N VAL A 146 12.39 4.78 -7.01
CA VAL A 146 11.75 5.55 -5.94
C VAL A 146 10.23 5.48 -6.07
N LYS A 147 9.68 5.53 -7.28
CA LYS A 147 8.24 5.28 -7.51
C LYS A 147 7.80 3.92 -6.96
N GLN A 148 8.61 2.88 -7.11
CA GLN A 148 8.30 1.56 -6.56
C GLN A 148 8.31 1.52 -5.02
N LEU A 149 9.22 2.26 -4.37
CA LEU A 149 9.23 2.35 -2.90
C LEU A 149 7.99 3.05 -2.34
N PHE A 150 7.44 4.01 -3.08
CA PHE A 150 6.24 4.77 -2.68
C PHE A 150 4.93 4.15 -3.16
N SER A 151 4.95 3.11 -4.02
CA SER A 151 3.76 2.38 -4.42
C SER A 151 3.22 1.54 -3.26
N THR A 152 1.91 1.55 -3.06
CA THR A 152 1.19 0.70 -2.12
C THR A 152 0.99 -0.72 -2.64
N HIS A 153 1.11 -0.91 -3.96
CA HIS A 153 0.99 -2.23 -4.60
C HIS A 153 2.36 -2.76 -5.03
N PRO A 154 2.60 -4.09 -4.95
CA PRO A 154 3.77 -4.71 -5.55
C PRO A 154 3.76 -4.53 -7.07
N SER A 155 4.94 -4.54 -7.69
CA SER A 155 4.99 -4.52 -9.16
C SER A 155 4.34 -5.77 -9.76
N LEU A 156 3.78 -5.62 -10.96
CA LEU A 156 3.18 -6.74 -11.69
C LEU A 156 4.19 -7.89 -11.83
N GLU A 157 5.44 -7.58 -12.18
CA GLU A 157 6.49 -8.58 -12.35
C GLU A 157 6.67 -9.45 -11.08
N LYS A 158 6.67 -8.82 -9.90
CA LYS A 158 6.82 -9.53 -8.62
C LYS A 158 5.64 -10.45 -8.32
N ARG A 159 4.42 -10.01 -8.66
CA ARG A 159 3.21 -10.84 -8.53
C ARG A 159 3.26 -12.03 -9.49
N LEU A 160 3.64 -11.80 -10.75
CA LEU A 160 3.77 -12.85 -11.76
C LEU A 160 4.87 -13.86 -11.39
N GLU A 161 6.00 -13.40 -10.88
CA GLU A 161 7.08 -14.27 -10.40
C GLU A 161 6.59 -15.19 -9.26
N GLN A 162 5.84 -14.64 -8.31
CA GLN A 162 5.26 -15.46 -7.23
C GLN A 162 4.27 -16.50 -7.76
N LEU A 163 3.37 -16.11 -8.67
CA LEU A 163 2.40 -17.01 -9.27
C LEU A 163 3.06 -18.13 -10.07
N SER A 164 4.16 -17.85 -10.78
CA SER A 164 4.92 -18.85 -11.49
C SER A 164 5.54 -19.89 -10.53
N LYS A 165 6.07 -19.46 -9.38
CA LYS A 165 6.58 -20.34 -8.34
C LYS A 165 5.47 -21.24 -7.77
N ILE A 166 4.29 -20.70 -7.54
CA ILE A 166 3.12 -21.46 -7.06
C ILE A 166 2.68 -22.47 -8.12
N SER A 167 2.63 -22.08 -9.38
CA SER A 167 2.31 -22.98 -10.50
C SER A 167 3.26 -24.19 -10.55
N THR A 168 4.57 -23.95 -10.39
CA THR A 168 5.57 -25.00 -10.35
C THR A 168 5.42 -25.91 -9.12
N GLN A 169 4.99 -25.36 -7.98
CA GLN A 169 4.72 -26.17 -6.78
C GLN A 169 3.51 -27.08 -6.95
N LEU A 170 2.42 -26.56 -7.55
CA LEU A 170 1.20 -27.33 -7.78
C LEU A 170 1.35 -28.40 -8.88
N SER A 171 2.28 -28.22 -9.81
CA SER A 171 2.55 -29.19 -10.88
C SER A 171 3.52 -30.32 -10.51
N ARG A 172 4.14 -30.27 -9.31
CA ARG A 172 5.00 -31.38 -8.83
C ARG A 172 4.10 -32.49 -8.30
N PRO A 173 4.19 -33.72 -8.86
CA PRO A 173 3.53 -34.88 -8.26
C PRO A 173 4.10 -35.10 -6.85
N GLN A 174 3.22 -35.35 -5.89
CA GLN A 174 3.58 -35.79 -4.54
C GLN A 174 4.03 -37.23 -4.55
#